data_1a7cf183cdc1e5a0ddc729d15b1d200a
#
_entry.id   1a7cf183cdc1e5a0ddc729d15b1d200a
#
_cell.length_a   1.000
_cell.length_b   1.000
_cell.length_c   1.000
_cell.angle_alpha   90.00
_cell.angle_beta   90.00
_cell.angle_gamma   90.00
#
_symmetry.space_group_name_H-M   'P 1'
#
loop_
_entity.id
_entity.type
_entity.pdbx_description
1 polymer ?
#
loop_
_entity_poly.entity_id
_entity_poly.type
_entity_poly.pdbx_seq_one_letter_code
_entity_poly.pdbx_strand_id
1 'polypeptide(L)'
;MKENKEQYEQFETDDKDDQKLKREEERKSKKRLMKRLKNIALVIVFFGAIYIIIKRSREIQNLQKKIDEENRRKEEQKKILTDSLIINNNTEDKEMVRKWINSELTFQTKLLYRLTRDGPSIFNFHSKCDYITPTLLLVETQDQNKFGGYTTATWDMFGGIYKNASKTFLFSLNKNKKYYRKSNIKYNGDIFSGERDIGPWFGIHDLYFYGTMNDLYTYKYSGQCAFLDGNGLVDRTNVDNSVVVKEIEMYQVIFKQ
;
A
#
# COMPACT_ATOMS: atom_id res chain seq x y z
N MET A 1 102.23 -39.46 -0.61
CA MET A 1 101.11 -39.70 0.31
C MET A 1 100.63 -38.43 1.02
N LYS A 2 101.45 -37.42 1.26
CA LYS A 2 100.99 -36.13 1.83
C LYS A 2 100.17 -35.26 0.89
N GLU A 3 100.59 -35.16 -0.39
CA GLU A 3 99.89 -34.34 -1.42
C GLU A 3 98.49 -34.79 -1.68
N ASN A 4 98.15 -36.06 -1.70
CA ASN A 4 96.81 -36.55 -1.87
C ASN A 4 95.88 -36.26 -0.69
N LYS A 5 96.42 -36.07 0.50
CA LYS A 5 95.58 -35.75 1.67
C LYS A 5 95.22 -34.28 1.72
N GLU A 6 96.08 -33.39 1.32
CA GLU A 6 95.83 -31.95 1.22
C GLU A 6 94.84 -31.65 0.10
N GLN A 7 94.87 -32.37 -1.03
CA GLN A 7 93.85 -32.25 -2.11
C GLN A 7 92.47 -32.73 -1.69
N TYR A 8 92.38 -33.81 -0.90
CA TYR A 8 91.06 -34.28 -0.35
C TYR A 8 90.49 -33.34 0.72
N GLU A 9 91.31 -32.75 1.57
CA GLU A 9 90.87 -31.79 2.58
C GLU A 9 90.42 -30.49 1.92
N GLN A 10 91.04 -30.08 0.84
CA GLN A 10 90.64 -28.90 0.07
C GLN A 10 89.32 -29.12 -0.72
N PHE A 11 89.08 -30.33 -1.22
CA PHE A 11 87.84 -30.71 -1.88
C PHE A 11 86.63 -30.77 -0.94
N GLU A 12 86.85 -31.25 0.31
CA GLU A 12 85.83 -31.27 1.34
C GLU A 12 85.47 -29.86 1.84
N THR A 13 86.45 -28.96 1.93
CA THR A 13 86.20 -27.55 2.31
C THR A 13 85.44 -26.80 1.24
N ASP A 14 85.76 -26.94 -0.04
CA ASP A 14 85.08 -26.31 -1.18
C ASP A 14 83.62 -26.79 -1.29
N ASP A 15 83.35 -28.10 -1.10
CA ASP A 15 81.98 -28.63 -1.13
C ASP A 15 81.13 -28.11 0.06
N LYS A 16 81.73 -27.95 1.26
CA LYS A 16 81.08 -27.38 2.46
C LYS A 16 80.75 -25.88 2.24
N ASP A 17 81.59 -25.12 1.60
CA ASP A 17 81.38 -23.71 1.32
C ASP A 17 80.34 -23.52 0.20
N ASP A 18 80.35 -24.37 -0.80
CA ASP A 18 79.31 -24.37 -1.87
C ASP A 18 77.90 -24.72 -1.29
N GLN A 19 77.84 -25.71 -0.42
CA GLN A 19 76.62 -26.07 0.27
C GLN A 19 76.11 -24.93 1.19
N LYS A 20 77.04 -24.22 1.86
CA LYS A 20 76.70 -23.05 2.70
C LYS A 20 76.17 -21.89 1.86
N LEU A 21 76.81 -21.63 0.70
CA LEU A 21 76.37 -20.61 -0.23
C LEU A 21 74.98 -20.90 -0.80
N LYS A 22 74.70 -22.14 -1.21
CA LYS A 22 73.36 -22.57 -1.67
C LYS A 22 72.29 -22.42 -0.60
N ARG A 23 72.60 -22.76 0.67
CA ARG A 23 71.66 -22.57 1.79
C ARG A 23 71.37 -21.08 2.06
N GLU A 24 72.35 -20.21 1.93
CA GLU A 24 72.17 -18.77 2.09
C GLU A 24 71.30 -18.19 0.95
N GLU A 25 71.51 -18.61 -0.28
CA GLU A 25 70.71 -18.19 -1.43
C GLU A 25 69.25 -18.66 -1.28
N GLU A 26 69.04 -19.90 -0.86
CA GLU A 26 67.71 -20.40 -0.58
C GLU A 26 67.03 -19.60 0.54
N ARG A 27 67.76 -19.26 1.62
CA ARG A 27 67.22 -18.42 2.70
C ARG A 27 66.86 -17.02 2.25
N LYS A 28 67.69 -16.41 1.38
CA LYS A 28 67.41 -15.09 0.77
C LYS A 28 66.20 -15.15 -0.15
N SER A 29 66.11 -16.20 -0.97
CA SER A 29 64.96 -16.43 -1.87
C SER A 29 63.65 -16.61 -1.07
N LYS A 30 63.64 -17.48 0.00
CA LYS A 30 62.49 -17.67 0.88
C LYS A 30 62.06 -16.35 1.56
N LYS A 31 63.02 -15.54 2.03
CA LYS A 31 62.69 -14.22 2.63
C LYS A 31 62.05 -13.27 1.60
N ARG A 32 62.54 -13.23 0.36
CA ARG A 32 61.94 -12.42 -0.73
C ARG A 32 60.52 -12.90 -1.05
N LEU A 33 60.31 -14.21 -1.13
CA LEU A 33 59.01 -14.81 -1.40
C LEU A 33 58.02 -14.45 -0.28
N MET A 34 58.40 -14.62 0.98
CA MET A 34 57.55 -14.27 2.15
C MET A 34 57.20 -12.78 2.18
N LYS A 35 58.13 -11.90 1.80
CA LYS A 35 57.81 -10.46 1.67
C LYS A 35 56.79 -10.17 0.57
N ARG A 36 56.92 -10.84 -0.59
CA ARG A 36 55.94 -10.73 -1.68
C ARG A 36 54.55 -11.24 -1.27
N LEU A 37 54.47 -12.39 -0.60
CA LEU A 37 53.23 -12.98 -0.12
C LEU A 37 52.52 -12.06 0.90
N LYS A 38 53.30 -11.47 1.84
CA LYS A 38 52.75 -10.47 2.80
C LYS A 38 52.15 -9.25 2.08
N ASN A 39 52.82 -8.73 1.05
CA ASN A 39 52.31 -7.59 0.29
C ASN A 39 51.04 -7.94 -0.48
N ILE A 40 50.97 -9.13 -1.08
CA ILE A 40 49.77 -9.63 -1.76
C ILE A 40 48.61 -9.78 -0.79
N ALA A 41 48.84 -10.37 0.38
CA ALA A 41 47.84 -10.51 1.43
C ALA A 41 47.27 -9.14 1.87
N LEU A 42 48.16 -8.15 2.05
CA LEU A 42 47.77 -6.79 2.43
C LEU A 42 46.85 -6.12 1.36
N VAL A 43 47.18 -6.32 0.08
CA VAL A 43 46.39 -5.84 -1.04
C VAL A 43 45.02 -6.51 -1.08
N ILE A 44 44.93 -7.82 -0.86
CA ILE A 44 43.68 -8.57 -0.79
C ILE A 44 42.78 -8.03 0.35
N VAL A 45 43.34 -7.83 1.53
CA VAL A 45 42.61 -7.28 2.69
C VAL A 45 42.08 -5.86 2.38
N PHE A 46 42.92 -5.01 1.74
CA PHE A 46 42.52 -3.66 1.38
C PHE A 46 41.35 -3.64 0.38
N PHE A 47 41.45 -4.44 -0.70
CA PHE A 47 40.32 -4.53 -1.65
C PHE A 47 39.08 -5.18 -1.06
N GLY A 48 39.24 -6.15 -0.18
CA GLY A 48 38.14 -6.74 0.58
C GLY A 48 37.41 -5.72 1.46
N ALA A 49 38.16 -4.87 2.16
CA ALA A 49 37.60 -3.77 2.95
C ALA A 49 36.84 -2.75 2.09
N ILE A 50 37.41 -2.35 0.95
CA ILE A 50 36.74 -1.45 0.00
C ILE A 50 35.45 -2.07 -0.51
N TYR A 51 35.46 -3.34 -0.89
CA TYR A 51 34.26 -4.05 -1.36
C TYR A 51 33.14 -4.04 -0.30
N ILE A 52 33.48 -4.30 0.96
CA ILE A 52 32.52 -4.28 2.09
C ILE A 52 31.93 -2.87 2.26
N ILE A 53 32.78 -1.83 2.20
CA ILE A 53 32.33 -0.44 2.34
C ILE A 53 31.35 -0.08 1.19
N ILE A 54 31.68 -0.42 -0.06
CA ILE A 54 30.82 -0.15 -1.22
C ILE A 54 29.49 -0.91 -1.09
N LYS A 55 29.51 -2.18 -0.66
CA LYS A 55 28.31 -2.98 -0.46
C LYS A 55 27.40 -2.35 0.59
N ARG A 56 27.93 -1.98 1.75
CA ARG A 56 27.17 -1.32 2.82
C ARG A 56 26.62 0.05 2.39
N SER A 57 27.42 0.83 1.66
CA SER A 57 26.96 2.11 1.11
C SER A 57 25.74 1.95 0.21
N ARG A 58 25.73 0.94 -0.68
CA ARG A 58 24.58 0.63 -1.53
C ARG A 58 23.35 0.19 -0.71
N GLU A 59 23.55 -0.61 0.33
CA GLU A 59 22.46 -1.03 1.24
C GLU A 59 21.84 0.19 1.95
N ILE A 60 22.67 1.11 2.45
CA ILE A 60 22.22 2.35 3.09
C ILE A 60 21.43 3.23 2.11
N GLN A 61 21.92 3.42 0.88
CA GLN A 61 21.23 4.17 -0.15
C GLN A 61 19.85 3.57 -0.49
N ASN A 62 19.76 2.23 -0.57
CA ASN A 62 18.50 1.55 -0.83
C ASN A 62 17.51 1.71 0.34
N LEU A 63 17.99 1.67 1.59
CA LEU A 63 17.17 1.91 2.77
C LEU A 63 16.68 3.35 2.81
N GLN A 64 17.55 4.32 2.54
CA GLN A 64 17.17 5.74 2.48
C GLN A 64 16.08 5.97 1.43
N LYS A 65 16.24 5.42 0.23
CA LYS A 65 15.22 5.52 -0.82
C LYS A 65 13.86 4.98 -0.38
N LYS A 66 13.84 3.84 0.34
CA LYS A 66 12.59 3.28 0.88
C LYS A 66 11.96 4.19 1.93
N ILE A 67 12.77 4.79 2.81
CA ILE A 67 12.30 5.74 3.82
C ILE A 67 11.70 6.99 3.16
N ASP A 68 12.36 7.52 2.14
CA ASP A 68 11.89 8.71 1.42
C ASP A 68 10.57 8.42 0.68
N GLU A 69 10.44 7.25 0.06
CA GLU A 69 9.19 6.80 -0.56
C GLU A 69 8.06 6.65 0.47
N GLU A 70 8.34 6.06 1.63
CA GLU A 70 7.36 5.92 2.70
C GLU A 70 6.93 7.28 3.26
N ASN A 71 7.86 8.20 3.49
CA ASN A 71 7.57 9.57 3.94
C ASN A 71 6.73 10.31 2.90
N ARG A 72 7.05 10.20 1.61
CA ARG A 72 6.24 10.77 0.54
C ARG A 72 4.82 10.21 0.54
N ARG A 73 4.65 8.89 0.69
CA ARG A 73 3.33 8.26 0.79
C ARG A 73 2.55 8.80 1.99
N LYS A 74 3.17 8.94 3.16
CA LYS A 74 2.53 9.51 4.36
C LYS A 74 2.07 10.96 4.15
N GLU A 75 2.88 11.79 3.49
CA GLU A 75 2.49 13.17 3.17
C GLU A 75 1.35 13.24 2.15
N GLU A 76 1.32 12.33 1.17
CA GLU A 76 0.21 12.25 0.22
C GLU A 76 -1.09 11.75 0.87
N GLN A 77 -0.99 10.84 1.84
CA GLN A 77 -2.13 10.34 2.61
C GLN A 77 -2.83 11.45 3.42
N LYS A 78 -2.07 12.43 3.91
CA LYS A 78 -2.66 13.60 4.61
C LYS A 78 -3.56 14.43 3.71
N LYS A 79 -3.47 14.28 2.39
CA LYS A 79 -4.20 15.10 1.40
C LYS A 79 -5.55 14.51 0.98
N ILE A 80 -5.90 13.29 1.42
CA ILE A 80 -7.22 12.72 1.16
C ILE A 80 -8.24 13.22 2.18
N LEU A 81 -9.49 13.44 1.76
CA LEU A 81 -10.61 13.80 2.63
C LEU A 81 -10.30 14.97 3.59
N THR A 82 -9.52 15.95 3.13
CA THR A 82 -9.07 17.08 3.98
C THR A 82 -10.22 18.01 4.35
N ASP A 83 -11.26 18.05 3.52
CA ASP A 83 -12.45 18.88 3.68
C ASP A 83 -13.66 18.09 4.20
N SER A 84 -13.47 16.81 4.59
CA SER A 84 -14.55 15.97 5.09
C SER A 84 -14.98 16.39 6.50
N LEU A 85 -16.28 16.70 6.66
CA LEU A 85 -16.91 16.93 7.95
C LEU A 85 -17.13 15.61 8.71
N ILE A 86 -17.36 14.51 7.98
CA ILE A 86 -17.59 13.17 8.55
C ILE A 86 -16.30 12.61 9.13
N ILE A 87 -15.21 12.69 8.38
CA ILE A 87 -13.88 12.21 8.82
C ILE A 87 -13.23 13.18 9.82
N ASN A 88 -13.48 14.48 9.66
CA ASN A 88 -13.01 15.54 10.56
C ASN A 88 -11.54 15.38 10.99
N ASN A 89 -10.65 15.20 10.00
CA ASN A 89 -9.21 14.99 10.17
C ASN A 89 -8.78 13.74 10.98
N ASN A 90 -9.69 12.82 11.29
CA ASN A 90 -9.34 11.54 11.91
C ASN A 90 -8.39 10.76 11.00
N THR A 91 -7.14 10.60 11.45
CA THR A 91 -6.08 9.94 10.66
C THR A 91 -6.29 8.44 10.51
N GLU A 92 -6.93 7.79 11.49
CA GLU A 92 -7.23 6.36 11.47
C GLU A 92 -8.32 6.06 10.43
N ASP A 93 -9.41 6.85 10.44
CA ASP A 93 -10.49 6.74 9.45
C ASP A 93 -9.98 6.98 8.02
N LYS A 94 -9.13 8.00 7.83
CA LYS A 94 -8.48 8.28 6.53
C LYS A 94 -7.66 7.08 6.06
N GLU A 95 -6.86 6.51 6.94
CA GLU A 95 -5.99 5.39 6.60
C GLU A 95 -6.79 4.11 6.33
N MET A 96 -7.88 3.85 7.06
CA MET A 96 -8.79 2.74 6.76
C MET A 96 -9.39 2.89 5.35
N VAL A 97 -9.98 4.04 5.04
CA VAL A 97 -10.56 4.32 3.72
C VAL A 97 -9.51 4.16 2.62
N ARG A 98 -8.33 4.72 2.82
CA ARG A 98 -7.21 4.61 1.87
C ARG A 98 -6.86 3.15 1.57
N LYS A 99 -6.64 2.35 2.61
CA LYS A 99 -6.28 0.92 2.46
C LYS A 99 -7.38 0.13 1.75
N TRP A 100 -8.63 0.42 2.05
CA TRP A 100 -9.75 -0.29 1.43
C TRP A 100 -9.93 0.07 -0.05
N ILE A 101 -9.68 1.32 -0.44
CA ILE A 101 -9.71 1.73 -1.83
C ILE A 101 -8.50 1.16 -2.57
N ASN A 102 -7.29 1.46 -2.12
CA ASN A 102 -6.06 0.91 -2.68
C ASN A 102 -4.90 1.06 -1.69
N SER A 103 -4.24 -0.05 -1.34
CA SER A 103 -3.10 -0.05 -0.42
C SER A 103 -1.79 0.42 -1.08
N GLU A 104 -1.69 0.34 -2.40
CA GLU A 104 -0.45 0.55 -3.15
C GLU A 104 -0.42 1.89 -3.88
N LEU A 105 -1.54 2.24 -4.52
CA LEU A 105 -1.62 3.48 -5.30
C LEU A 105 -1.97 4.67 -4.41
N THR A 106 -1.41 5.81 -4.74
CA THR A 106 -1.80 7.09 -4.17
C THR A 106 -2.94 7.70 -4.98
N PHE A 107 -3.86 8.36 -4.28
CA PHE A 107 -4.97 9.06 -4.90
C PHE A 107 -5.30 10.34 -4.15
N GLN A 108 -6.05 11.21 -4.80
CA GLN A 108 -6.67 12.40 -4.21
C GLN A 108 -8.17 12.24 -4.19
N THR A 109 -8.84 13.01 -3.34
CA THR A 109 -10.31 13.07 -3.29
C THR A 109 -10.76 14.47 -3.64
N LYS A 110 -11.85 14.56 -4.46
CA LYS A 110 -12.52 15.81 -4.79
C LYS A 110 -13.97 15.70 -4.35
N LEU A 111 -14.40 16.57 -3.44
CA LEU A 111 -15.78 16.62 -2.98
C LEU A 111 -16.72 17.03 -4.14
N LEU A 112 -17.65 16.16 -4.45
CA LEU A 112 -18.68 16.39 -5.44
C LEU A 112 -19.95 16.95 -4.79
N TYR A 113 -20.52 16.19 -3.85
CA TYR A 113 -21.76 16.51 -3.17
C TYR A 113 -21.59 16.41 -1.65
N ARG A 114 -22.29 17.33 -0.93
CA ARG A 114 -22.41 17.32 0.53
C ARG A 114 -23.83 17.73 0.91
N LEU A 115 -24.49 16.94 1.77
CA LEU A 115 -25.88 17.15 2.15
C LEU A 115 -26.12 18.55 2.73
N THR A 116 -25.33 18.97 3.70
CA THR A 116 -25.49 20.29 4.35
C THR A 116 -25.15 21.48 3.43
N ARG A 117 -24.36 21.29 2.38
CA ARG A 117 -24.02 22.32 1.40
C ARG A 117 -25.01 22.39 0.24
N ASP A 118 -25.42 21.22 -0.27
CA ASP A 118 -26.09 21.11 -1.55
C ASP A 118 -27.61 20.81 -1.40
N GLY A 119 -28.06 20.54 -0.16
CA GLY A 119 -29.44 20.20 0.17
C GLY A 119 -29.82 18.76 -0.14
N PRO A 120 -31.01 18.30 0.31
CA PRO A 120 -31.42 16.90 0.29
C PRO A 120 -31.98 16.43 -1.03
N SER A 121 -31.99 17.26 -2.08
CA SER A 121 -32.53 16.87 -3.39
C SER A 121 -31.67 15.82 -4.07
N ILE A 122 -32.30 14.71 -4.48
CA ILE A 122 -31.65 13.70 -5.31
C ILE A 122 -31.20 14.28 -6.65
N PHE A 123 -31.96 15.24 -7.21
CA PHE A 123 -31.53 15.96 -8.41
C PHE A 123 -30.19 16.69 -8.22
N ASN A 124 -29.97 17.32 -7.05
CA ASN A 124 -28.71 17.98 -6.75
C ASN A 124 -27.56 16.97 -6.64
N PHE A 125 -27.82 15.79 -6.09
CA PHE A 125 -26.85 14.69 -6.12
C PHE A 125 -26.48 14.30 -7.55
N HIS A 126 -27.47 13.99 -8.38
CA HIS A 126 -27.25 13.56 -9.76
C HIS A 126 -26.54 14.63 -10.60
N SER A 127 -26.93 15.89 -10.47
CA SER A 127 -26.30 16.99 -11.21
C SER A 127 -24.80 17.15 -10.95
N LYS A 128 -24.30 16.60 -9.83
CA LYS A 128 -22.91 16.72 -9.38
C LYS A 128 -22.12 15.42 -9.50
N CYS A 129 -22.79 14.28 -9.47
CA CYS A 129 -22.15 12.98 -9.33
C CYS A 129 -22.31 12.07 -10.55
N ASP A 130 -23.28 12.32 -11.44
CA ASP A 130 -23.51 11.48 -12.61
C ASP A 130 -22.30 11.46 -13.54
N TYR A 131 -22.06 10.28 -14.11
CA TYR A 131 -20.95 9.99 -15.04
C TYR A 131 -19.55 10.20 -14.47
N ILE A 132 -19.43 10.48 -13.16
CA ILE A 132 -18.15 10.60 -12.47
C ILE A 132 -17.82 9.27 -11.78
N THR A 133 -16.62 8.76 -12.02
CA THR A 133 -16.13 7.50 -11.44
C THR A 133 -14.61 7.50 -11.33
N PRO A 134 -13.99 6.79 -10.38
CA PRO A 134 -14.60 6.12 -9.23
C PRO A 134 -15.14 7.10 -8.17
N THR A 135 -16.15 6.65 -7.41
CA THR A 135 -16.73 7.46 -6.34
C THR A 135 -16.68 6.80 -4.98
N LEU A 136 -16.56 7.62 -3.95
CA LEU A 136 -16.58 7.27 -2.54
C LEU A 136 -17.72 8.00 -1.84
N LEU A 137 -18.68 7.25 -1.32
CA LEU A 137 -19.74 7.73 -0.44
C LEU A 137 -19.33 7.64 1.01
N LEU A 138 -19.52 8.71 1.77
CA LEU A 138 -19.43 8.74 3.23
C LEU A 138 -20.78 9.16 3.81
N VAL A 139 -21.21 8.51 4.88
CA VAL A 139 -22.45 8.82 5.61
C VAL A 139 -22.13 8.87 7.10
N GLU A 140 -22.66 9.89 7.78
CA GLU A 140 -22.73 9.96 9.24
C GLU A 140 -24.20 10.02 9.67
N THR A 141 -24.60 9.21 10.64
CA THR A 141 -25.95 9.23 11.23
C THR A 141 -25.98 10.12 12.48
N GLN A 142 -27.19 10.46 12.94
CA GLN A 142 -27.38 11.17 14.20
C GLN A 142 -26.78 10.39 15.40
N ASP A 143 -26.80 9.05 15.34
CA ASP A 143 -26.18 8.16 16.34
C ASP A 143 -24.67 7.98 16.13
N GLN A 144 -24.03 8.84 15.36
CA GLN A 144 -22.59 8.87 15.09
C GLN A 144 -22.03 7.60 14.42
N ASN A 145 -22.88 6.79 13.77
CA ASN A 145 -22.38 5.73 12.91
C ASN A 145 -21.79 6.35 11.63
N LYS A 146 -20.57 5.94 11.30
CA LYS A 146 -19.86 6.35 10.08
C LYS A 146 -19.64 5.15 9.18
N PHE A 147 -20.16 5.22 7.97
CA PHE A 147 -20.07 4.16 6.98
C PHE A 147 -20.13 4.71 5.57
N GLY A 148 -20.03 3.85 4.58
CA GLY A 148 -20.12 4.29 3.19
C GLY A 148 -19.92 3.18 2.20
N GLY A 149 -19.68 3.60 0.96
CA GLY A 149 -19.45 2.70 -0.17
C GLY A 149 -18.48 3.30 -1.19
N TYR A 150 -17.82 2.44 -1.89
CA TYR A 150 -16.94 2.78 -3.01
C TYR A 150 -17.38 2.00 -4.24
N THR A 151 -17.41 2.66 -5.40
CA THR A 151 -17.71 2.00 -6.67
C THR A 151 -16.91 2.59 -7.82
N THR A 152 -16.57 1.74 -8.79
CA THR A 152 -16.04 2.12 -10.11
C THR A 152 -17.11 2.18 -11.18
N ALA A 153 -18.38 1.90 -10.85
CA ALA A 153 -19.51 2.17 -11.74
C ALA A 153 -19.92 3.65 -11.69
N THR A 154 -20.54 4.12 -12.73
CA THR A 154 -21.07 5.49 -12.83
C THR A 154 -22.51 5.56 -12.33
N TRP A 155 -22.84 6.62 -11.62
CA TRP A 155 -24.21 7.03 -11.35
C TRP A 155 -24.83 7.65 -12.60
N ASP A 156 -26.17 7.62 -12.69
CA ASP A 156 -26.90 8.09 -13.84
C ASP A 156 -28.37 8.25 -13.45
N MET A 157 -28.98 9.34 -13.82
CA MET A 157 -30.40 9.65 -13.54
C MET A 157 -31.40 8.93 -14.50
N PHE A 158 -30.88 8.30 -15.55
CA PHE A 158 -31.70 7.70 -16.59
C PHE A 158 -31.34 6.25 -16.84
N GLY A 159 -32.34 5.37 -16.94
CA GLY A 159 -32.14 4.01 -17.39
C GLY A 159 -32.57 2.89 -16.45
N GLY A 160 -32.68 3.10 -15.13
CA GLY A 160 -33.25 2.14 -14.19
C GLY A 160 -32.60 0.76 -14.23
N ILE A 161 -31.25 0.69 -14.20
CA ILE A 161 -30.50 -0.57 -14.39
C ILE A 161 -29.54 -0.88 -13.27
N TYR A 162 -29.33 -2.15 -13.01
CA TYR A 162 -28.21 -2.64 -12.22
C TYR A 162 -26.92 -2.61 -13.05
N LYS A 163 -25.88 -2.01 -12.50
CA LYS A 163 -24.55 -1.92 -13.12
C LYS A 163 -23.54 -2.75 -12.36
N ASN A 164 -22.70 -3.46 -13.11
CA ASN A 164 -21.51 -4.12 -12.58
C ASN A 164 -20.34 -3.12 -12.55
N ALA A 165 -19.48 -3.30 -11.57
CA ALA A 165 -18.27 -2.51 -11.42
C ALA A 165 -17.06 -3.42 -11.28
N SER A 166 -15.91 -2.97 -11.75
CA SER A 166 -14.65 -3.71 -11.52
C SER A 166 -14.29 -3.77 -10.04
N LYS A 167 -14.76 -2.79 -9.25
CA LYS A 167 -14.55 -2.74 -7.80
C LYS A 167 -15.69 -1.99 -7.13
N THR A 168 -16.43 -2.71 -6.28
CA THR A 168 -17.46 -2.12 -5.41
C THR A 168 -17.39 -2.79 -4.04
N PHE A 169 -17.55 -2.00 -2.98
CA PHE A 169 -17.65 -2.50 -1.62
C PHE A 169 -18.38 -1.49 -0.74
N LEU A 170 -18.95 -2.00 0.35
CA LEU A 170 -19.44 -1.19 1.47
C LEU A 170 -18.47 -1.29 2.65
N PHE A 171 -18.56 -0.35 3.58
CA PHE A 171 -17.74 -0.36 4.78
C PHE A 171 -18.41 0.35 5.95
N SER A 172 -18.00 -0.03 7.17
CA SER A 172 -18.32 0.69 8.41
C SER A 172 -17.01 1.06 9.11
N LEU A 173 -16.82 2.36 9.36
CA LEU A 173 -15.65 2.87 10.08
C LEU A 173 -15.71 2.48 11.57
N ASN A 174 -16.87 2.65 12.20
CA ASN A 174 -17.06 2.28 13.62
C ASN A 174 -16.78 0.78 13.88
N LYS A 175 -17.11 -0.08 12.92
CA LYS A 175 -16.88 -1.53 13.03
C LYS A 175 -15.51 -1.96 12.48
N ASN A 176 -14.75 -1.03 11.90
CA ASN A 176 -13.51 -1.31 11.16
C ASN A 176 -13.70 -2.50 10.20
N LYS A 177 -14.78 -2.47 9.41
CA LYS A 177 -15.18 -3.60 8.56
C LYS A 177 -15.48 -3.17 7.16
N LYS A 178 -14.94 -3.94 6.21
CA LYS A 178 -15.23 -3.86 4.78
C LYS A 178 -16.07 -5.04 4.36
N TYR A 179 -17.10 -4.78 3.55
CA TYR A 179 -18.05 -5.76 3.05
C TYR A 179 -17.86 -5.91 1.55
N TYR A 180 -17.56 -7.13 1.13
CA TYR A 180 -17.41 -7.51 -0.27
C TYR A 180 -18.70 -8.13 -0.80
N ARG A 181 -18.90 -8.05 -2.12
CA ARG A 181 -20.01 -8.73 -2.75
C ARG A 181 -19.93 -10.23 -2.51
N LYS A 182 -21.05 -10.83 -2.13
CA LYS A 182 -21.21 -12.27 -1.94
C LYS A 182 -21.25 -12.98 -3.30
N SER A 183 -20.55 -14.08 -3.43
CA SER A 183 -20.47 -14.87 -4.69
C SER A 183 -21.75 -15.61 -5.04
N ASN A 184 -22.64 -15.86 -4.07
CA ASN A 184 -23.86 -16.64 -4.21
C ASN A 184 -25.10 -15.82 -4.61
N ILE A 185 -24.96 -14.52 -4.84
CA ILE A 185 -26.07 -13.65 -5.21
C ILE A 185 -26.28 -13.71 -6.74
N LYS A 186 -27.48 -14.15 -7.16
CA LYS A 186 -27.84 -14.31 -8.58
C LYS A 186 -28.09 -13.00 -9.36
N TYR A 187 -28.30 -11.89 -8.65
CA TYR A 187 -28.57 -10.60 -9.29
C TYR A 187 -27.30 -9.96 -9.83
N ASN A 188 -27.36 -9.54 -11.09
CA ASN A 188 -26.21 -9.02 -11.83
C ASN A 188 -26.07 -7.50 -11.65
N GLY A 189 -25.63 -7.04 -10.46
CA GLY A 189 -25.29 -5.63 -10.30
C GLY A 189 -24.73 -5.30 -8.93
N ASP A 190 -23.76 -4.43 -8.93
CA ASP A 190 -23.10 -3.93 -7.72
C ASP A 190 -23.77 -2.66 -7.21
N ILE A 191 -24.32 -1.87 -8.13
CA ILE A 191 -25.14 -0.69 -7.84
C ILE A 191 -26.40 -0.70 -8.71
N PHE A 192 -27.46 -0.05 -8.22
CA PHE A 192 -28.61 0.33 -9.02
C PHE A 192 -28.53 1.82 -9.33
N SER A 193 -28.85 2.19 -10.56
CA SER A 193 -28.73 3.57 -11.03
C SER A 193 -29.77 3.83 -12.11
N GLY A 194 -30.29 5.06 -12.15
CA GLY A 194 -31.08 5.51 -13.30
C GLY A 194 -32.56 5.79 -13.05
N GLU A 195 -32.94 6.30 -11.88
CA GLU A 195 -34.27 6.85 -11.63
C GLU A 195 -34.15 8.19 -10.90
N ARG A 196 -35.10 9.09 -11.16
CA ARG A 196 -35.07 10.49 -10.65
C ARG A 196 -35.15 10.58 -9.12
N ASP A 197 -35.81 9.61 -8.49
CA ASP A 197 -36.09 9.61 -7.05
C ASP A 197 -35.15 8.66 -6.30
N ILE A 198 -34.12 8.16 -6.98
CA ILE A 198 -33.14 7.21 -6.42
C ILE A 198 -31.77 7.86 -6.38
N GLY A 199 -31.22 7.99 -5.17
CA GLY A 199 -29.84 8.40 -4.94
C GLY A 199 -28.85 7.24 -5.05
N PRO A 200 -27.68 7.32 -4.41
CA PRO A 200 -26.74 6.21 -4.39
C PRO A 200 -27.38 4.93 -3.87
N TRP A 201 -27.30 3.87 -4.66
CA TRP A 201 -27.87 2.57 -4.31
C TRP A 201 -26.85 1.46 -4.53
N PHE A 202 -26.41 0.84 -3.44
CA PHE A 202 -25.49 -0.28 -3.44
C PHE A 202 -26.21 -1.60 -3.17
N GLY A 203 -25.88 -2.62 -3.98
CA GLY A 203 -26.50 -3.93 -3.88
C GLY A 203 -27.97 -3.92 -4.20
N ILE A 204 -28.71 -4.87 -3.65
CA ILE A 204 -30.15 -5.00 -3.84
C ILE A 204 -30.92 -4.16 -2.80
N HIS A 205 -30.53 -4.32 -1.54
CA HIS A 205 -31.10 -3.62 -0.38
C HIS A 205 -30.05 -3.31 0.69
N ASP A 206 -28.77 -3.24 0.30
CA ASP A 206 -27.70 -3.09 1.28
C ASP A 206 -27.62 -1.66 1.80
N LEU A 207 -27.64 -0.69 0.90
CA LEU A 207 -27.65 0.74 1.22
C LEU A 207 -28.26 1.50 0.04
N TYR A 208 -29.30 2.27 0.28
CA TYR A 208 -29.92 3.07 -0.77
C TYR A 208 -30.64 4.32 -0.25
N PHE A 209 -30.72 5.32 -1.08
CA PHE A 209 -31.49 6.55 -0.89
C PHE A 209 -32.68 6.56 -1.83
N TYR A 210 -33.86 6.89 -1.29
CA TYR A 210 -35.09 6.93 -2.07
C TYR A 210 -35.94 8.14 -1.67
N GLY A 211 -36.45 8.90 -2.64
CA GLY A 211 -37.23 10.11 -2.42
C GLY A 211 -36.36 11.33 -2.15
N THR A 212 -35.59 11.33 -1.08
CA THR A 212 -34.60 12.38 -0.80
C THR A 212 -33.27 11.80 -0.28
N MET A 213 -32.22 12.65 -0.28
CA MET A 213 -30.93 12.26 0.29
C MET A 213 -30.94 12.16 1.82
N ASN A 214 -32.04 12.55 2.49
CA ASN A 214 -32.25 12.28 3.93
C ASN A 214 -32.87 10.89 4.17
N ASP A 215 -33.53 10.32 3.18
CA ASP A 215 -34.24 9.05 3.27
C ASP A 215 -33.30 7.90 2.94
N LEU A 216 -32.47 7.55 3.91
CA LEU A 216 -31.51 6.46 3.81
C LEU A 216 -32.09 5.18 4.41
N TYR A 217 -31.98 4.11 3.66
CA TYR A 217 -32.37 2.77 4.06
C TYR A 217 -31.17 1.82 4.01
N THR A 218 -31.06 0.97 5.02
CA THR A 218 -30.07 -0.11 5.06
C THR A 218 -30.63 -1.32 5.79
N TYR A 219 -30.52 -2.47 5.18
CA TYR A 219 -30.97 -3.72 5.78
C TYR A 219 -29.85 -4.39 6.55
N LYS A 220 -30.12 -4.80 7.79
CA LYS A 220 -29.18 -5.61 8.58
C LYS A 220 -29.06 -7.03 8.05
N TYR A 221 -30.21 -7.57 7.66
CA TYR A 221 -30.32 -8.95 7.25
C TYR A 221 -31.46 -9.14 6.24
N SER A 222 -31.09 -9.43 5.01
CA SER A 222 -31.96 -10.18 4.13
C SER A 222 -31.07 -11.18 3.37
N GLY A 223 -31.60 -12.35 3.08
CA GLY A 223 -30.93 -13.30 2.19
C GLY A 223 -30.67 -12.72 0.80
N GLN A 224 -31.16 -11.50 0.53
CA GLN A 224 -31.02 -10.76 -0.72
C GLN A 224 -29.90 -9.70 -0.67
N CYS A 225 -29.37 -9.30 0.51
CA CYS A 225 -28.28 -8.34 0.58
C CYS A 225 -27.04 -8.85 -0.14
N ALA A 226 -26.52 -8.06 -1.07
CA ALA A 226 -25.39 -8.44 -1.90
C ALA A 226 -24.05 -8.32 -1.17
N PHE A 227 -23.94 -7.41 -0.22
CA PHE A 227 -22.73 -7.11 0.53
C PHE A 227 -22.82 -7.49 2.02
N LEU A 228 -23.91 -7.10 2.69
CA LEU A 228 -24.02 -7.19 4.14
C LEU A 228 -24.27 -8.63 4.62
N ASP A 229 -23.64 -9.01 5.72
CA ASP A 229 -23.58 -10.38 6.25
C ASP A 229 -24.38 -10.60 7.55
N GLY A 230 -25.35 -9.73 7.82
CA GLY A 230 -26.18 -9.79 9.03
C GLY A 230 -25.76 -8.85 10.15
N ASN A 231 -24.54 -8.31 10.13
CA ASN A 231 -24.09 -7.32 11.12
C ASN A 231 -24.46 -5.88 10.73
N GLY A 232 -24.88 -5.68 9.45
CA GLY A 232 -25.30 -4.37 8.94
C GLY A 232 -24.21 -3.29 8.98
N LEU A 233 -24.53 -2.13 8.41
CA LEU A 233 -23.66 -0.94 8.45
C LEU A 233 -23.80 -0.19 9.77
N VAL A 234 -24.98 -0.21 10.34
CA VAL A 234 -25.36 0.43 11.61
C VAL A 234 -25.84 -0.60 12.63
N ASP A 235 -25.79 -0.26 13.90
CA ASP A 235 -26.25 -1.18 14.97
C ASP A 235 -27.77 -1.16 15.11
N ARG A 236 -28.39 -0.03 14.84
CA ARG A 236 -29.84 0.17 14.93
C ARG A 236 -30.37 0.83 13.67
N THR A 237 -31.53 0.37 13.22
CA THR A 237 -32.36 1.01 12.21
C THR A 237 -33.75 1.23 12.82
N ASN A 238 -34.54 2.11 12.22
CA ASN A 238 -35.96 2.19 12.52
C ASN A 238 -36.69 0.90 12.10
N VAL A 239 -37.96 0.77 12.44
CA VAL A 239 -38.79 -0.41 12.14
C VAL A 239 -38.87 -0.66 10.63
N ASP A 240 -38.88 0.41 9.85
CA ASP A 240 -38.90 0.41 8.37
C ASP A 240 -37.50 0.29 7.73
N ASN A 241 -36.46 0.03 8.52
CA ASN A 241 -35.05 0.03 8.12
C ASN A 241 -34.47 1.40 7.71
N SER A 242 -35.20 2.47 7.97
CA SER A 242 -34.66 3.82 7.75
C SER A 242 -33.61 4.18 8.82
N VAL A 243 -32.73 5.11 8.46
CA VAL A 243 -31.65 5.59 9.32
C VAL A 243 -31.66 7.12 9.28
N VAL A 244 -31.60 7.74 10.45
CA VAL A 244 -31.59 9.21 10.55
C VAL A 244 -30.18 9.72 10.18
N VAL A 245 -30.12 10.36 9.02
CA VAL A 245 -28.88 10.92 8.47
C VAL A 245 -28.53 12.24 9.17
N LYS A 246 -27.26 12.45 9.42
CA LYS A 246 -26.68 13.73 9.87
C LYS A 246 -25.95 14.43 8.74
N GLU A 247 -25.08 13.69 8.02
CA GLU A 247 -24.30 14.21 6.89
C GLU A 247 -24.03 13.13 5.84
N ILE A 248 -23.97 13.56 4.60
CA ILE A 248 -23.56 12.73 3.44
C ILE A 248 -22.53 13.48 2.64
N GLU A 249 -21.49 12.78 2.24
CA GLU A 249 -20.48 13.31 1.34
C GLU A 249 -20.20 12.31 0.22
N MET A 250 -20.16 12.80 -1.02
CA MET A 250 -19.74 12.03 -2.19
C MET A 250 -18.46 12.63 -2.76
N TYR A 251 -17.45 11.80 -2.94
CA TYR A 251 -16.16 12.19 -3.49
C TYR A 251 -15.85 11.46 -4.79
N GLN A 252 -15.24 12.17 -5.72
CA GLN A 252 -14.46 11.53 -6.79
C GLN A 252 -13.13 11.07 -6.21
N VAL A 253 -12.70 9.86 -6.59
CA VAL A 253 -11.36 9.34 -6.28
C VAL A 253 -10.51 9.46 -7.54
N ILE A 254 -9.38 10.18 -7.45
CA ILE A 254 -8.50 10.47 -8.58
C ILE A 254 -7.15 9.83 -8.30
N PHE A 255 -6.86 8.71 -8.97
CA PHE A 255 -5.58 8.03 -8.86
C PHE A 255 -4.49 8.86 -9.55
N LYS A 256 -3.32 8.93 -8.90
CA LYS A 256 -2.12 9.50 -9.53
C LYS A 256 -1.44 8.42 -10.37
N GLN A 257 -1.10 8.79 -11.57
CA GLN A 257 -0.27 7.98 -12.47
C GLN A 257 1.19 7.94 -12.00
#